data_b4025b5d27b774f743460cd8fef34ff3
#
_entry.id   b4025b5d27b774f743460cd8fef34ff3
#
_cell.length_a   1.000
_cell.length_b   1.000
_cell.length_c   1.000
_cell.angle_alpha   90.00
_cell.angle_beta   90.00
_cell.angle_gamma   90.00
#
_symmetry.space_group_name_H-M   'P 1'
#
loop_
_entity.id
_entity.type
_entity.pdbx_description
1 polymer ?
#
loop_
_entity_poly.entity_id
_entity_poly.type
_entity_poly.pdbx_seq_one_letter_code
_entity_poly.pdbx_strand_id
1 'polypeptide(L)'
;MKCTVTGLSVETEGLTKEQLEDAKIFSGKNAGICYMGESYFDSNVTDPAKALPRFISTANNAHHSISDHVQIEVLLENCSKMLAIVLNSLQNYATSEKSGRYTVMSGNSERENELYNKWLSIFKSRILEIKPDVDDEMLMKLCAKKGHDDIIVSNGQLANDNMADMDSEHQNILKECKTNKTLPSTKLAQENARYVLSVFTRSTTMGYSTSLRQWNYIYDWCKKYMSAYNNIDGVLTKVEGSCEASYFEKELYNDFKELSDYIYSTMYVAELRDTKDRCFDFLTQYSGVGSSHPMTRYDLSVFEPNPYSDKYDYAEDVHSEDDKIGFMYNISYTASFAQIAQAERHRTLKYYMMCNFGIPHLDFFVPPMIHGTDYEQEWLSDLTSVSDILPQATKVVIIETGDIANFVLKCKERLCGRAQWEIMHQTTLTAKRFIKALQADELESFAKPYAKELCSSVTGVTTKCQLCHGCKENCMFGAKEALTRLF
;
A
#
# COMPACT_ATOMS: atom_id res chain seq x y z
N MET A 1 20.93 -0.12 35.15
CA MET A 1 19.65 -0.36 34.42
C MET A 1 19.42 -1.87 34.35
N LYS A 2 18.24 -2.35 34.68
CA LYS A 2 17.83 -3.76 34.52
C LYS A 2 16.77 -3.84 33.41
N CYS A 3 17.00 -4.69 32.41
CA CYS A 3 16.09 -4.91 31.32
C CYS A 3 15.55 -6.35 31.40
N THR A 4 14.24 -6.52 31.28
CA THR A 4 13.59 -7.83 31.32
C THR A 4 12.57 -7.93 30.23
N VAL A 5 12.59 -9.00 29.42
CA VAL A 5 11.56 -9.31 28.44
C VAL A 5 10.34 -9.84 29.22
N THR A 6 9.19 -9.17 29.06
CA THR A 6 7.93 -9.51 29.77
C THR A 6 6.85 -10.06 28.86
N GLY A 7 7.09 -10.10 27.54
CA GLY A 7 6.14 -10.65 26.55
C GLY A 7 6.84 -10.96 25.23
N LEU A 8 6.26 -11.91 24.51
CA LEU A 8 6.69 -12.32 23.17
C LEU A 8 5.45 -12.72 22.36
N SER A 9 5.37 -12.31 21.08
CA SER A 9 4.33 -12.81 20.16
C SER A 9 4.72 -14.21 19.70
N VAL A 10 3.75 -15.13 19.76
CA VAL A 10 3.90 -16.51 19.30
C VAL A 10 2.75 -16.85 18.36
N GLU A 11 2.98 -17.79 17.44
CA GLU A 11 1.95 -18.31 16.54
C GLU A 11 0.88 -19.06 17.32
N THR A 12 -0.40 -18.91 16.92
CA THR A 12 -1.54 -19.62 17.50
C THR A 12 -2.60 -19.88 16.43
N GLU A 13 -3.38 -20.95 16.59
CA GLU A 13 -4.49 -21.31 15.71
C GLU A 13 -5.80 -20.64 16.16
N GLY A 14 -5.84 -19.33 16.13
CA GLY A 14 -6.99 -18.54 16.56
C GLY A 14 -6.84 -17.96 17.96
N LEU A 15 -7.87 -17.30 18.44
CA LEU A 15 -7.90 -16.64 19.74
C LEU A 15 -9.02 -17.22 20.60
N THR A 16 -8.66 -17.90 21.67
CA THR A 16 -9.64 -18.45 22.63
C THR A 16 -10.13 -17.37 23.60
N LYS A 17 -11.26 -17.61 24.27
CA LYS A 17 -11.77 -16.70 25.30
C LYS A 17 -10.79 -16.54 26.48
N GLU A 18 -10.08 -17.62 26.84
CA GLU A 18 -9.08 -17.60 27.88
C GLU A 18 -7.89 -16.72 27.50
N GLN A 19 -7.37 -16.88 26.28
CA GLN A 19 -6.30 -16.01 25.74
C GLN A 19 -6.72 -14.54 25.66
N LEU A 20 -7.99 -14.26 25.34
CA LEU A 20 -8.51 -12.89 25.34
C LEU A 20 -8.59 -12.33 26.77
N GLU A 21 -8.93 -13.15 27.76
CA GLU A 21 -8.90 -12.74 29.17
C GLU A 21 -7.47 -12.51 29.65
N ASP A 22 -6.53 -13.37 29.28
CA ASP A 22 -5.10 -13.16 29.55
C ASP A 22 -4.58 -11.86 28.95
N ALA A 23 -5.03 -11.51 27.74
CA ALA A 23 -4.72 -10.24 27.10
C ALA A 23 -5.24 -9.02 27.90
N LYS A 24 -6.45 -9.12 28.46
CA LYS A 24 -7.01 -8.09 29.35
C LYS A 24 -6.20 -7.98 30.65
N ILE A 25 -5.85 -9.12 31.24
CA ILE A 25 -5.03 -9.19 32.45
C ILE A 25 -3.65 -8.55 32.16
N PHE A 26 -3.03 -8.88 31.02
CA PHE A 26 -1.74 -8.28 30.63
C PHE A 26 -1.85 -6.76 30.45
N SER A 27 -2.93 -6.28 29.81
CA SER A 27 -3.21 -4.85 29.70
C SER A 27 -3.37 -4.19 31.10
N GLY A 28 -4.06 -4.85 32.02
CA GLY A 28 -4.22 -4.38 33.39
C GLY A 28 -2.93 -4.37 34.20
N LYS A 29 -2.00 -5.30 33.96
CA LYS A 29 -0.64 -5.28 34.54
C LYS A 29 0.13 -4.07 34.04
N ASN A 30 0.08 -3.77 32.74
CA ASN A 30 0.73 -2.60 32.17
C ASN A 30 0.14 -1.28 32.74
N ALA A 31 -1.18 -1.20 32.93
CA ALA A 31 -1.81 -0.09 33.61
C ALA A 31 -1.28 0.08 35.07
N GLY A 32 -0.92 -1.03 35.72
CA GLY A 32 -0.36 -1.05 37.06
C GLY A 32 1.03 -0.43 37.17
N ILE A 33 1.80 -0.37 36.08
CA ILE A 33 3.17 0.17 36.08
C ILE A 33 3.22 1.62 36.58
N CYS A 34 2.20 2.42 36.24
CA CYS A 34 2.11 3.81 36.67
C CYS A 34 1.94 3.97 38.20
N TYR A 35 1.55 2.92 38.90
CA TYR A 35 1.23 2.92 40.33
C TYR A 35 2.03 1.87 41.11
N MET A 36 3.02 1.25 40.46
CA MET A 36 3.86 0.26 41.14
C MET A 36 4.79 0.89 42.16
N GLY A 37 5.14 0.10 43.19
CA GLY A 37 6.18 0.48 44.12
C GLY A 37 7.58 0.25 43.53
N GLU A 38 8.30 -0.72 44.06
CA GLU A 38 9.70 -0.94 43.66
C GLU A 38 9.91 -1.84 42.45
N SER A 39 8.91 -2.67 42.08
CA SER A 39 9.08 -3.68 41.05
C SER A 39 7.80 -3.97 40.28
N TYR A 40 7.92 -4.17 38.96
CA TYR A 40 6.85 -4.69 38.10
C TYR A 40 6.34 -6.07 38.59
N PHE A 41 7.20 -6.86 39.22
CA PHE A 41 6.83 -8.19 39.75
C PHE A 41 6.16 -8.14 41.12
N ASP A 42 5.89 -6.95 41.66
CA ASP A 42 5.06 -6.79 42.83
C ASP A 42 3.67 -7.42 42.60
N SER A 43 3.14 -8.10 43.61
CA SER A 43 1.82 -8.71 43.57
C SER A 43 0.68 -7.71 43.30
N ASN A 44 0.88 -6.44 43.64
CA ASN A 44 -0.09 -5.39 43.32
C ASN A 44 -0.21 -5.13 41.81
N VAL A 45 0.85 -5.42 41.04
CA VAL A 45 0.88 -5.28 39.57
C VAL A 45 0.50 -6.57 38.89
N THR A 46 1.09 -7.70 39.31
CA THR A 46 1.07 -8.97 38.58
C THR A 46 -0.10 -9.90 38.94
N ASP A 47 -0.74 -9.71 40.10
CA ASP A 47 -1.89 -10.50 40.53
C ASP A 47 -3.06 -10.33 39.54
N PRO A 48 -3.49 -11.41 38.84
CA PRO A 48 -4.63 -11.35 37.94
C PRO A 48 -5.92 -10.83 38.58
N ALA A 49 -6.17 -11.16 39.86
CA ALA A 49 -7.33 -10.72 40.61
C ALA A 49 -7.36 -9.18 40.81
N LYS A 50 -6.24 -8.52 40.71
CA LYS A 50 -6.11 -7.06 40.74
C LYS A 50 -5.97 -6.45 39.35
N ALA A 51 -5.30 -7.13 38.44
CA ALA A 51 -5.04 -6.62 37.10
C ALA A 51 -6.32 -6.55 36.25
N LEU A 52 -7.17 -7.57 36.25
CA LEU A 52 -8.39 -7.57 35.47
C LEU A 52 -9.39 -6.45 35.89
N PRO A 53 -9.72 -6.24 37.17
CA PRO A 53 -10.53 -5.08 37.57
C PRO A 53 -9.90 -3.74 37.21
N ARG A 54 -8.56 -3.63 37.28
CA ARG A 54 -7.84 -2.44 36.86
C ARG A 54 -7.98 -2.19 35.36
N PHE A 55 -7.84 -3.24 34.54
CA PHE A 55 -8.11 -3.13 33.09
C PHE A 55 -9.51 -2.58 32.85
N ILE A 56 -10.56 -3.21 33.45
CA ILE A 56 -11.95 -2.82 33.27
C ILE A 56 -12.16 -1.36 33.67
N SER A 57 -11.69 -0.96 34.85
CA SER A 57 -11.82 0.43 35.32
C SER A 57 -11.09 1.42 34.42
N THR A 58 -9.88 1.11 34.01
CA THR A 58 -9.05 2.00 33.18
C THR A 58 -9.66 2.15 31.77
N ALA A 59 -10.13 1.05 31.19
CA ALA A 59 -10.77 1.05 29.87
C ALA A 59 -12.11 1.79 29.89
N ASN A 60 -12.96 1.58 30.92
CA ASN A 60 -14.21 2.32 31.08
C ASN A 60 -14.02 3.82 31.24
N ASN A 61 -12.84 4.26 31.70
CA ASN A 61 -12.45 5.67 31.77
C ASN A 61 -11.79 6.15 30.45
N ALA A 62 -11.93 5.42 29.36
CA ALA A 62 -11.39 5.73 28.03
C ALA A 62 -9.85 5.82 27.95
N HIS A 63 -9.13 5.23 28.90
CA HIS A 63 -7.67 5.09 28.86
C HIS A 63 -7.27 3.78 28.19
N HIS A 64 -7.55 3.65 26.89
CA HIS A 64 -7.40 2.41 26.11
C HIS A 64 -5.96 2.07 25.69
N SER A 65 -5.01 3.03 25.86
CA SER A 65 -3.60 2.83 25.44
C SER A 65 -2.91 1.64 26.14
N ILE A 66 -3.42 1.21 27.29
CA ILE A 66 -2.94 0.00 27.97
C ILE A 66 -3.07 -1.26 27.14
N SER A 67 -4.02 -1.31 26.20
CA SER A 67 -4.26 -2.43 25.30
C SER A 67 -3.47 -2.37 24.00
N ASP A 68 -2.65 -1.32 23.81
CA ASP A 68 -1.68 -1.26 22.71
C ASP A 68 -0.50 -2.20 22.92
N HIS A 69 -0.25 -2.66 24.14
CA HIS A 69 0.77 -3.66 24.45
C HIS A 69 0.40 -5.06 23.92
N VAL A 70 -0.87 -5.32 23.67
CA VAL A 70 -1.36 -6.59 23.11
C VAL A 70 -1.45 -6.48 21.60
N GLN A 71 -0.59 -7.22 20.89
CA GLN A 71 -0.59 -7.28 19.42
C GLN A 71 -1.22 -8.57 18.95
N ILE A 72 -2.15 -8.46 18.01
CA ILE A 72 -2.86 -9.62 17.42
C ILE A 72 -2.68 -9.56 15.91
N GLU A 73 -2.16 -10.64 15.33
CA GLU A 73 -2.07 -10.83 13.88
C GLU A 73 -3.28 -11.63 13.39
N VAL A 74 -3.91 -11.14 12.34
CA VAL A 74 -5.01 -11.83 11.65
C VAL A 74 -4.59 -12.08 10.21
N LEU A 75 -4.71 -13.31 9.75
CA LEU A 75 -4.61 -13.65 8.34
C LEU A 75 -5.96 -13.40 7.68
N LEU A 76 -6.01 -12.43 6.78
CA LEU A 76 -7.17 -12.11 5.96
C LEU A 76 -6.97 -12.73 4.58
N GLU A 77 -7.73 -13.80 4.28
CA GLU A 77 -7.68 -14.51 3.01
C GLU A 77 -8.84 -14.09 2.10
N ASN A 78 -8.58 -14.00 0.81
CA ASN A 78 -9.57 -13.63 -0.18
C ASN A 78 -10.28 -12.30 0.13
N CYS A 79 -9.56 -11.35 0.70
CA CYS A 79 -10.08 -10.00 0.89
C CYS A 79 -9.95 -9.17 -0.38
N SER A 80 -10.72 -8.10 -0.48
CA SER A 80 -10.63 -7.15 -1.58
C SER A 80 -9.34 -6.32 -1.48
N LYS A 81 -8.91 -5.76 -2.60
CA LYS A 81 -7.81 -4.80 -2.60
C LYS A 81 -8.21 -3.50 -1.89
N MET A 82 -9.49 -3.13 -1.99
CA MET A 82 -10.01 -1.95 -1.31
C MET A 82 -9.96 -2.09 0.21
N LEU A 83 -10.36 -3.24 0.76
CA LEU A 83 -10.22 -3.48 2.20
C LEU A 83 -8.77 -3.38 2.67
N ALA A 84 -7.84 -3.94 1.88
CA ALA A 84 -6.41 -3.82 2.18
C ALA A 84 -5.93 -2.36 2.16
N ILE A 85 -6.39 -1.54 1.20
CA ILE A 85 -6.11 -0.10 1.13
C ILE A 85 -6.64 0.59 2.41
N VAL A 86 -7.89 0.36 2.78
CA VAL A 86 -8.49 0.98 3.97
C VAL A 86 -7.72 0.61 5.25
N LEU A 87 -7.38 -0.66 5.44
CA LEU A 87 -6.62 -1.10 6.61
C LEU A 87 -5.19 -0.52 6.63
N ASN A 88 -4.57 -0.40 5.46
CA ASN A 88 -3.23 0.16 5.33
C ASN A 88 -3.21 1.70 5.46
N SER A 89 -4.34 2.39 5.38
CA SER A 89 -4.43 3.83 5.67
C SER A 89 -4.26 4.15 7.16
N LEU A 90 -4.47 3.15 8.04
CA LEU A 90 -4.21 3.26 9.47
C LEU A 90 -2.69 3.27 9.72
N GLN A 91 -2.25 3.87 10.84
CA GLN A 91 -0.82 4.07 11.07
C GLN A 91 -0.19 3.01 11.99
N ASN A 92 -0.96 2.45 12.90
CA ASN A 92 -0.45 1.53 13.92
C ASN A 92 -0.67 0.07 13.52
N TYR A 93 0.03 -0.39 12.49
CA TYR A 93 -0.08 -1.77 12.02
C TYR A 93 1.26 -2.29 11.47
N ALA A 94 1.35 -3.61 11.32
CA ALA A 94 2.32 -4.28 10.44
C ALA A 94 1.54 -5.16 9.46
N THR A 95 2.01 -5.28 8.23
CA THR A 95 1.33 -6.08 7.22
C THR A 95 2.29 -6.72 6.23
N SER A 96 1.94 -7.94 5.83
CA SER A 96 2.47 -8.64 4.66
C SER A 96 1.32 -9.00 3.76
N GLU A 97 1.36 -8.60 2.51
CA GLU A 97 0.25 -8.73 1.57
C GLU A 97 0.70 -9.41 0.28
N LYS A 98 -0.14 -10.33 -0.23
CA LYS A 98 0.06 -10.96 -1.54
C LYS A 98 0.17 -9.90 -2.63
N SER A 99 1.30 -9.93 -3.33
CA SER A 99 1.58 -8.92 -4.34
C SER A 99 1.08 -9.36 -5.72
N GLY A 100 0.15 -8.61 -6.30
CA GLY A 100 -0.29 -8.79 -7.68
C GLY A 100 0.79 -8.54 -8.74
N ARG A 101 1.97 -8.04 -8.33
CA ARG A 101 3.13 -7.90 -9.23
C ARG A 101 3.93 -9.18 -9.39
N TYR A 102 3.85 -10.09 -8.41
CA TYR A 102 4.67 -11.30 -8.38
C TYR A 102 3.86 -12.59 -8.42
N THR A 103 2.56 -12.49 -8.22
CA THR A 103 1.64 -13.63 -8.25
C THR A 103 0.64 -13.44 -9.37
N VAL A 104 0.23 -14.54 -9.97
CA VAL A 104 -0.85 -14.52 -10.96
C VAL A 104 -2.13 -14.06 -10.26
N MET A 105 -2.76 -13.03 -10.82
CA MET A 105 -4.07 -12.56 -10.40
C MET A 105 -5.12 -13.16 -11.33
N SER A 106 -6.27 -13.47 -10.75
CA SER A 106 -7.45 -13.88 -11.51
C SER A 106 -8.61 -13.00 -11.07
N GLY A 107 -9.47 -12.62 -12.00
CA GLY A 107 -10.68 -11.87 -11.70
C GLY A 107 -11.73 -12.76 -11.06
N ASN A 108 -12.72 -12.14 -10.41
CA ASN A 108 -13.90 -12.83 -9.90
C ASN A 108 -14.92 -13.12 -10.99
N SER A 109 -14.85 -12.42 -12.13
CA SER A 109 -15.74 -12.58 -13.28
C SER A 109 -14.98 -13.08 -14.51
N GLU A 110 -15.70 -13.72 -15.43
CA GLU A 110 -15.18 -14.15 -16.72
C GLU A 110 -14.63 -12.96 -17.52
N ARG A 111 -15.36 -11.83 -17.52
CA ARG A 111 -14.98 -10.58 -18.18
C ARG A 111 -13.64 -10.02 -17.67
N GLU A 112 -13.42 -10.02 -16.33
CA GLU A 112 -12.13 -9.59 -15.76
C GLU A 112 -11.01 -10.52 -16.19
N ASN A 113 -11.24 -11.83 -16.17
CA ASN A 113 -10.25 -12.82 -16.57
C ASN A 113 -9.90 -12.72 -18.06
N GLU A 114 -10.89 -12.49 -18.94
CA GLU A 114 -10.67 -12.27 -20.38
C GLU A 114 -9.78 -11.03 -20.62
N LEU A 115 -10.14 -9.90 -20.01
CA LEU A 115 -9.37 -8.67 -20.14
C LEU A 115 -7.96 -8.80 -19.54
N TYR A 116 -7.83 -9.44 -18.38
CA TYR A 116 -6.53 -9.69 -17.78
C TYR A 116 -5.62 -10.51 -18.69
N ASN A 117 -6.11 -11.59 -19.25
CA ASN A 117 -5.34 -12.45 -20.14
C ASN A 117 -5.00 -11.76 -21.47
N LYS A 118 -5.94 -11.01 -22.04
CA LYS A 118 -5.71 -10.18 -23.24
C LYS A 118 -4.55 -9.23 -23.00
N TRP A 119 -4.62 -8.41 -21.95
CA TRP A 119 -3.63 -7.40 -21.66
C TRP A 119 -2.31 -7.97 -21.16
N LEU A 120 -2.33 -9.11 -20.47
CA LEU A 120 -1.11 -9.85 -20.13
C LEU A 120 -0.32 -10.21 -21.40
N SER A 121 -0.99 -10.69 -22.44
CA SER A 121 -0.37 -11.03 -23.72
C SER A 121 0.17 -9.80 -24.44
N ILE A 122 -0.62 -8.73 -24.55
CA ILE A 122 -0.24 -7.49 -25.24
C ILE A 122 0.96 -6.86 -24.53
N PHE A 123 0.92 -6.70 -23.21
CA PHE A 123 2.03 -6.11 -22.45
C PHE A 123 3.29 -6.93 -22.55
N LYS A 124 3.19 -8.26 -22.52
CA LYS A 124 4.37 -9.12 -22.71
C LYS A 124 5.02 -8.90 -24.07
N SER A 125 4.24 -8.83 -25.14
CA SER A 125 4.73 -8.55 -26.49
C SER A 125 5.38 -7.17 -26.57
N ARG A 126 4.73 -6.13 -26.03
CA ARG A 126 5.27 -4.77 -26.01
C ARG A 126 6.58 -4.66 -25.24
N ILE A 127 6.70 -5.35 -24.09
CA ILE A 127 7.95 -5.38 -23.32
C ILE A 127 9.09 -5.99 -24.14
N LEU A 128 8.84 -7.10 -24.83
CA LEU A 128 9.83 -7.76 -25.69
C LEU A 128 10.17 -6.94 -26.94
N GLU A 129 9.25 -6.15 -27.49
CA GLU A 129 9.55 -5.20 -28.55
C GLU A 129 10.47 -4.07 -28.09
N ILE A 130 10.24 -3.53 -26.89
CA ILE A 130 11.04 -2.41 -26.31
C ILE A 130 12.41 -2.91 -25.82
N LYS A 131 12.43 -4.08 -25.19
CA LYS A 131 13.64 -4.70 -24.62
C LYS A 131 13.70 -6.21 -24.97
N PRO A 132 14.15 -6.56 -26.19
CA PRO A 132 14.14 -7.95 -26.67
C PRO A 132 14.95 -8.93 -25.81
N ASP A 133 16.00 -8.45 -25.17
CA ASP A 133 16.97 -9.20 -24.37
C ASP A 133 16.62 -9.34 -22.88
N VAL A 134 15.50 -8.78 -22.44
CA VAL A 134 15.16 -8.71 -21.00
C VAL A 134 15.07 -10.09 -20.34
N ASP A 135 14.54 -11.06 -21.04
CA ASP A 135 14.41 -12.44 -20.54
C ASP A 135 15.74 -13.19 -20.65
N ASP A 136 16.49 -12.95 -21.71
CA ASP A 136 17.79 -13.57 -21.98
C ASP A 136 18.82 -13.16 -20.92
N GLU A 137 18.91 -11.88 -20.59
CA GLU A 137 19.76 -11.38 -19.50
C GLU A 137 19.48 -12.11 -18.17
N MET A 138 18.21 -12.34 -17.86
CA MET A 138 17.86 -13.06 -16.65
C MET A 138 18.22 -14.53 -16.70
N LEU A 139 18.03 -15.18 -17.85
CA LEU A 139 18.38 -16.58 -18.04
C LEU A 139 19.89 -16.79 -17.94
N MET A 140 20.70 -15.93 -18.58
CA MET A 140 22.16 -15.97 -18.44
C MET A 140 22.59 -15.80 -16.98
N LYS A 141 22.02 -14.85 -16.26
CA LYS A 141 22.29 -14.68 -14.82
C LYS A 141 21.90 -15.88 -13.97
N LEU A 142 20.83 -16.59 -14.34
CA LEU A 142 20.41 -17.81 -13.63
C LEU A 142 21.36 -18.98 -13.91
N CYS A 143 21.80 -19.11 -15.14
CA CYS A 143 22.80 -20.14 -15.54
C CYS A 143 24.15 -19.89 -14.86
N ALA A 144 24.63 -18.62 -14.88
CA ALA A 144 25.86 -18.24 -14.20
C ALA A 144 25.84 -18.52 -12.68
N LYS A 145 24.72 -18.31 -12.01
CA LYS A 145 24.55 -18.67 -10.58
C LYS A 145 24.69 -20.17 -10.30
N LYS A 146 24.51 -21.00 -11.31
CA LYS A 146 24.68 -22.46 -11.24
C LYS A 146 26.04 -22.94 -11.73
N GLY A 147 26.94 -22.00 -12.04
CA GLY A 147 28.30 -22.32 -12.51
C GLY A 147 28.43 -22.45 -14.02
N HIS A 148 27.42 -21.98 -14.78
CA HIS A 148 27.43 -22.06 -16.26
C HIS A 148 27.53 -20.63 -16.83
N ASP A 149 28.66 -19.96 -16.61
CA ASP A 149 28.92 -18.59 -17.07
C ASP A 149 29.18 -18.51 -18.60
N ASP A 150 29.43 -19.64 -19.25
CA ASP A 150 29.68 -19.79 -20.68
C ASP A 150 28.39 -19.83 -21.53
N ILE A 151 27.25 -19.99 -20.88
CA ILE A 151 25.96 -20.07 -21.58
C ILE A 151 25.50 -18.67 -22.03
N ILE A 152 25.39 -18.49 -23.33
CA ILE A 152 24.86 -17.29 -23.98
C ILE A 152 23.44 -17.60 -24.49
N VAL A 153 22.49 -16.78 -24.08
CA VAL A 153 21.07 -16.91 -24.45
C VAL A 153 20.69 -15.79 -25.41
N SER A 154 19.99 -16.11 -26.49
CA SER A 154 19.39 -15.15 -27.41
C SER A 154 18.00 -15.63 -27.82
N ASN A 155 16.99 -14.74 -27.71
CA ASN A 155 15.58 -15.06 -27.97
C ASN A 155 15.06 -16.29 -27.20
N GLY A 156 15.54 -16.48 -25.97
CA GLY A 156 15.18 -17.62 -25.12
C GLY A 156 15.83 -18.96 -25.51
N GLN A 157 16.77 -18.94 -26.43
CA GLN A 157 17.53 -20.08 -26.93
C GLN A 157 19.03 -19.85 -26.75
N LEU A 158 19.84 -20.92 -26.85
CA LEU A 158 21.28 -20.77 -26.80
C LEU A 158 21.80 -20.10 -28.08
N ALA A 159 22.65 -19.07 -27.92
CA ALA A 159 23.08 -18.21 -29.04
C ALA A 159 24.05 -18.89 -30.02
N ASN A 160 24.68 -19.99 -29.63
CA ASN A 160 25.70 -20.69 -30.43
C ASN A 160 25.13 -21.81 -31.31
N ASP A 161 23.83 -21.82 -31.55
CA ASP A 161 23.19 -22.94 -32.24
C ASP A 161 23.19 -22.79 -33.75
N ASN A 162 24.12 -23.45 -34.34
CA ASN A 162 23.76 -24.23 -35.54
C ASN A 162 22.86 -25.37 -35.04
N MET A 163 21.59 -25.35 -35.38
CA MET A 163 20.53 -26.24 -34.84
C MET A 163 20.80 -27.76 -34.93
N ALA A 164 21.90 -28.20 -35.50
CA ALA A 164 22.26 -29.60 -35.70
C ALA A 164 23.05 -30.24 -34.55
N ASP A 165 23.71 -29.42 -33.69
CA ASP A 165 24.65 -29.92 -32.67
C ASP A 165 24.37 -29.37 -31.27
N MET A 166 23.11 -29.10 -30.94
CA MET A 166 22.78 -28.71 -29.57
C MET A 166 23.07 -29.85 -28.61
N ASP A 167 24.07 -29.65 -27.78
CA ASP A 167 24.36 -30.53 -26.67
C ASP A 167 23.10 -30.62 -25.77
N SER A 168 22.56 -31.82 -25.65
CA SER A 168 21.37 -32.11 -24.84
C SER A 168 21.56 -31.67 -23.39
N GLU A 169 22.80 -31.55 -22.94
CA GLU A 169 23.17 -31.08 -21.61
C GLU A 169 22.85 -29.57 -21.45
N HIS A 170 23.27 -28.73 -22.40
CA HIS A 170 22.98 -27.27 -22.35
C HIS A 170 21.48 -26.97 -22.41
N GLN A 171 20.71 -27.74 -23.22
CA GLN A 171 19.24 -27.59 -23.22
C GLN A 171 18.62 -27.98 -21.88
N ASN A 172 19.10 -29.02 -21.24
CA ASN A 172 18.64 -29.46 -19.95
C ASN A 172 18.95 -28.39 -18.86
N ILE A 173 20.15 -27.79 -18.89
CA ILE A 173 20.57 -26.73 -18.01
C ILE A 173 19.64 -25.49 -18.17
N LEU A 174 19.39 -25.06 -19.42
CA LEU A 174 18.51 -23.92 -19.69
C LEU A 174 17.09 -24.20 -19.23
N LYS A 175 16.58 -25.40 -19.47
CA LYS A 175 15.27 -25.85 -18.99
C LYS A 175 15.21 -25.87 -17.46
N GLU A 176 16.25 -26.33 -16.80
CA GLU A 176 16.38 -26.32 -15.34
C GLU A 176 16.45 -24.87 -14.78
N CYS A 177 17.21 -24.00 -15.44
CA CYS A 177 17.28 -22.58 -15.09
C CYS A 177 15.92 -21.88 -15.23
N LYS A 178 15.11 -22.25 -16.23
CA LYS A 178 13.73 -21.76 -16.43
C LYS A 178 12.73 -22.33 -15.43
N THR A 179 12.98 -23.51 -14.86
CA THR A 179 12.04 -24.22 -14.00
C THR A 179 11.70 -23.38 -12.75
N ASN A 180 10.42 -23.21 -12.48
CA ASN A 180 9.88 -22.43 -11.35
C ASN A 180 10.29 -20.96 -11.31
N LYS A 181 10.74 -20.39 -12.44
CA LYS A 181 11.08 -18.96 -12.55
C LYS A 181 10.15 -18.26 -13.53
N THR A 182 9.50 -17.20 -13.06
CA THR A 182 8.75 -16.30 -13.94
C THR A 182 9.72 -15.30 -14.56
N LEU A 183 9.74 -15.23 -15.88
CA LEU A 183 10.62 -14.33 -16.63
C LEU A 183 10.23 -12.85 -16.42
N PRO A 184 11.18 -11.92 -16.54
CA PRO A 184 10.93 -10.48 -16.37
C PRO A 184 9.81 -9.95 -17.25
N SER A 185 9.76 -10.32 -18.53
CA SER A 185 8.69 -9.90 -19.44
C SER A 185 7.31 -10.27 -18.91
N THR A 186 7.16 -11.49 -18.40
CA THR A 186 5.89 -11.97 -17.84
C THR A 186 5.54 -11.25 -16.53
N LYS A 187 6.54 -11.03 -15.65
CA LYS A 187 6.30 -10.31 -14.38
C LYS A 187 5.87 -8.86 -14.59
N LEU A 188 6.52 -8.18 -15.53
CA LEU A 188 6.19 -6.80 -15.87
C LEU A 188 4.83 -6.72 -16.55
N ALA A 189 4.51 -7.68 -17.41
CA ALA A 189 3.17 -7.77 -18.00
C ALA A 189 2.09 -8.01 -16.94
N GLN A 190 2.31 -8.89 -15.96
CA GLN A 190 1.40 -9.10 -14.82
C GLN A 190 1.22 -7.82 -13.99
N GLU A 191 2.30 -7.07 -13.75
CA GLU A 191 2.26 -5.80 -13.01
C GLU A 191 1.30 -4.79 -13.68
N ASN A 192 1.21 -4.79 -15.00
CA ASN A 192 0.35 -3.90 -15.75
C ASN A 192 -1.04 -4.49 -16.05
N ALA A 193 -1.15 -5.79 -16.35
CA ALA A 193 -2.43 -6.42 -16.66
C ALA A 193 -3.42 -6.37 -15.48
N ARG A 194 -2.95 -6.38 -14.23
CA ARG A 194 -3.82 -6.31 -13.04
C ARG A 194 -4.66 -5.02 -12.95
N TYR A 195 -4.30 -3.98 -13.70
CA TYR A 195 -5.04 -2.72 -13.69
C TYR A 195 -6.49 -2.85 -14.19
N VAL A 196 -6.81 -3.88 -14.98
CA VAL A 196 -8.17 -4.15 -15.44
C VAL A 196 -9.06 -4.82 -14.40
N LEU A 197 -8.47 -5.39 -13.34
CA LEU A 197 -9.21 -6.05 -12.27
C LEU A 197 -9.86 -5.02 -11.36
N SER A 198 -11.06 -5.30 -10.87
CA SER A 198 -11.73 -4.47 -9.88
C SER A 198 -10.85 -4.30 -8.63
N VAL A 199 -10.94 -3.14 -8.01
CA VAL A 199 -10.36 -2.91 -6.68
C VAL A 199 -11.02 -3.80 -5.62
N PHE A 200 -12.23 -4.31 -5.90
CA PHE A 200 -12.97 -5.26 -5.06
C PHE A 200 -12.75 -6.73 -5.44
N THR A 201 -11.92 -7.03 -6.44
CA THR A 201 -11.55 -8.42 -6.75
C THR A 201 -10.96 -9.11 -5.52
N ARG A 202 -11.57 -10.22 -5.11
CA ARG A 202 -11.19 -10.97 -3.91
C ARG A 202 -10.03 -11.91 -4.18
N SER A 203 -8.87 -11.35 -4.40
CA SER A 203 -7.64 -12.07 -4.76
C SER A 203 -6.47 -11.78 -3.83
N THR A 204 -6.68 -10.91 -2.85
CA THR A 204 -5.65 -10.49 -1.89
C THR A 204 -5.71 -11.35 -0.64
N THR A 205 -4.53 -11.71 -0.13
CA THR A 205 -4.33 -12.32 1.18
C THR A 205 -3.33 -11.47 1.92
N MET A 206 -3.61 -11.13 3.16
CA MET A 206 -2.71 -10.32 3.98
C MET A 206 -2.66 -10.80 5.42
N GLY A 207 -1.45 -10.89 5.97
CA GLY A 207 -1.24 -10.90 7.41
C GLY A 207 -1.27 -9.46 7.91
N TYR A 208 -2.12 -9.16 8.87
CA TYR A 208 -2.31 -7.83 9.42
C TYR A 208 -2.22 -7.87 10.94
N SER A 209 -1.19 -7.24 11.47
CA SER A 209 -0.94 -7.16 12.93
C SER A 209 -1.22 -5.77 13.43
N THR A 210 -2.07 -5.67 14.45
CA THR A 210 -2.27 -4.42 15.18
C THR A 210 -2.68 -4.69 16.63
N SER A 211 -2.83 -3.65 17.45
CA SER A 211 -3.16 -3.81 18.85
C SER A 211 -4.61 -4.25 19.06
N LEU A 212 -4.87 -4.91 20.22
CA LEU A 212 -6.23 -5.25 20.65
C LEU A 212 -7.14 -4.01 20.68
N ARG A 213 -6.63 -2.86 21.12
CA ARG A 213 -7.36 -1.59 21.05
C ARG A 213 -7.74 -1.26 19.61
N GLN A 214 -6.78 -1.30 18.69
CA GLN A 214 -7.01 -0.91 17.30
C GLN A 214 -8.01 -1.83 16.60
N TRP A 215 -7.99 -3.16 16.87
CA TRP A 215 -8.99 -4.08 16.36
C TRP A 215 -10.41 -3.72 16.82
N ASN A 216 -10.57 -3.32 18.10
CA ASN A 216 -11.86 -2.89 18.62
C ASN A 216 -12.33 -1.57 18.01
N TYR A 217 -11.41 -0.63 17.75
CA TYR A 217 -11.72 0.60 17.05
C TYR A 217 -12.11 0.35 15.59
N ILE A 218 -11.41 -0.54 14.89
CA ILE A 218 -11.78 -0.97 13.52
C ILE A 218 -13.22 -1.53 13.53
N TYR A 219 -13.57 -2.36 14.52
CA TYR A 219 -14.94 -2.83 14.66
C TYR A 219 -15.96 -1.69 14.76
N ASP A 220 -15.74 -0.75 15.67
CA ASP A 220 -16.64 0.39 15.87
C ASP A 220 -16.73 1.24 14.59
N TRP A 221 -15.63 1.46 13.89
CA TRP A 221 -15.60 2.22 12.64
C TRP A 221 -16.33 1.50 11.50
N CYS A 222 -16.17 0.19 11.38
CA CYS A 222 -16.95 -0.61 10.44
C CYS A 222 -18.45 -0.50 10.73
N LYS A 223 -18.84 -0.63 12.00
CA LYS A 223 -20.26 -0.50 12.42
C LYS A 223 -20.81 0.90 12.15
N LYS A 224 -20.03 1.92 12.39
CA LYS A 224 -20.39 3.31 12.08
C LYS A 224 -20.61 3.53 10.58
N TYR A 225 -19.69 3.03 9.74
CA TYR A 225 -19.81 3.10 8.30
C TYR A 225 -21.08 2.40 7.81
N MET A 226 -21.31 1.16 8.27
CA MET A 226 -22.48 0.37 7.89
C MET A 226 -23.79 1.02 8.33
N SER A 227 -23.82 1.66 9.51
CA SER A 227 -24.98 2.40 10.01
C SER A 227 -25.27 3.63 9.14
N ALA A 228 -24.23 4.35 8.72
CA ALA A 228 -24.37 5.47 7.81
C ALA A 228 -24.91 5.00 6.45
N TYR A 229 -24.37 3.92 5.90
CA TYR A 229 -24.85 3.31 4.65
C TYR A 229 -26.34 2.94 4.72
N ASN A 230 -26.78 2.24 5.75
CA ASN A 230 -28.18 1.85 5.93
C ASN A 230 -29.14 3.03 6.04
N ASN A 231 -28.68 4.17 6.57
CA ASN A 231 -29.49 5.38 6.67
C ASN A 231 -29.61 6.14 5.34
N ILE A 232 -28.80 5.79 4.37
CA ILE A 232 -28.68 6.49 3.08
C ILE A 232 -29.45 5.80 1.95
N ASP A 233 -29.91 4.59 2.18
CA ASP A 233 -30.62 3.80 1.17
C ASP A 233 -31.75 4.55 0.44
N GLY A 234 -32.19 5.68 0.98
CA GLY A 234 -33.11 6.63 0.35
C GLY A 234 -32.43 7.83 -0.35
N VAL A 235 -31.14 8.06 -0.19
CA VAL A 235 -30.45 9.27 -0.69
C VAL A 235 -29.48 8.92 -1.83
N LEU A 236 -28.80 7.77 -1.78
CA LEU A 236 -27.88 7.34 -2.84
C LEU A 236 -28.55 6.96 -4.14
N THR A 237 -29.78 6.46 -4.07
CA THR A 237 -30.62 6.24 -5.24
C THR A 237 -31.07 7.53 -5.93
N LYS A 238 -30.78 8.71 -5.32
CA LYS A 238 -31.17 10.02 -5.83
C LYS A 238 -30.05 10.85 -6.41
N VAL A 239 -28.82 10.43 -6.29
CA VAL A 239 -27.71 11.02 -7.08
C VAL A 239 -27.80 10.42 -8.47
N GLU A 240 -28.64 11.00 -9.29
CA GLU A 240 -28.73 10.65 -10.70
C GLU A 240 -27.34 10.71 -11.31
N GLY A 241 -26.79 9.56 -11.67
CA GLY A 241 -25.66 9.47 -12.56
C GLY A 241 -24.45 8.62 -12.18
N SER A 242 -24.34 8.02 -11.00
CA SER A 242 -23.16 7.21 -10.71
C SER A 242 -23.49 5.78 -10.22
N CYS A 243 -23.54 4.87 -11.17
CA CYS A 243 -23.58 3.44 -10.93
C CYS A 243 -22.35 2.99 -10.11
N GLU A 244 -21.21 3.64 -10.33
CA GLU A 244 -19.92 3.36 -9.72
C GLU A 244 -19.85 3.68 -8.23
N ALA A 245 -20.47 4.77 -7.80
CA ALA A 245 -20.52 5.14 -6.38
C ALA A 245 -21.34 4.12 -5.58
N SER A 246 -22.49 3.69 -6.13
CA SER A 246 -23.34 2.67 -5.52
C SER A 246 -22.63 1.31 -5.40
N TYR A 247 -21.87 0.93 -6.41
CA TYR A 247 -21.05 -0.29 -6.38
C TYR A 247 -19.96 -0.21 -5.31
N PHE A 248 -19.21 0.88 -5.26
CA PHE A 248 -18.15 1.09 -4.28
C PHE A 248 -18.67 0.95 -2.85
N GLU A 249 -19.75 1.62 -2.55
CA GLU A 249 -20.33 1.63 -1.20
C GLU A 249 -20.85 0.27 -0.79
N LYS A 250 -21.55 -0.41 -1.68
CA LYS A 250 -22.07 -1.74 -1.45
C LYS A 250 -20.97 -2.77 -1.18
N GLU A 251 -19.93 -2.78 -2.01
CA GLU A 251 -18.84 -3.73 -1.87
C GLU A 251 -18.02 -3.44 -0.59
N LEU A 252 -17.79 -2.17 -0.27
CA LEU A 252 -17.10 -1.79 0.96
C LEU A 252 -17.94 -2.12 2.21
N TYR A 253 -19.26 -1.96 2.14
CA TYR A 253 -20.18 -2.40 3.19
C TYR A 253 -20.05 -3.92 3.42
N ASN A 254 -19.99 -4.72 2.36
CA ASN A 254 -19.84 -6.16 2.46
C ASN A 254 -18.51 -6.54 3.12
N ASP A 255 -17.41 -5.93 2.71
CA ASP A 255 -16.09 -6.13 3.31
C ASP A 255 -16.09 -5.77 4.81
N PHE A 256 -16.67 -4.64 5.18
CA PHE A 256 -16.74 -4.21 6.57
C PHE A 256 -17.66 -5.09 7.43
N LYS A 257 -18.71 -5.62 6.83
CA LYS A 257 -19.60 -6.56 7.52
C LYS A 257 -18.84 -7.84 7.87
N GLU A 258 -18.18 -8.46 6.91
CA GLU A 258 -17.38 -9.68 7.15
C GLU A 258 -16.29 -9.44 8.20
N LEU A 259 -15.55 -8.34 8.10
CA LEU A 259 -14.48 -8.01 9.04
C LEU A 259 -15.05 -7.75 10.46
N SER A 260 -16.12 -6.96 10.57
CA SER A 260 -16.71 -6.66 11.88
C SER A 260 -17.33 -7.89 12.55
N ASP A 261 -17.97 -8.77 11.79
CA ASP A 261 -18.52 -10.02 12.31
C ASP A 261 -17.40 -10.94 12.85
N TYR A 262 -16.26 -11.00 12.15
CA TYR A 262 -15.08 -11.73 12.62
C TYR A 262 -14.51 -11.14 13.92
N ILE A 263 -14.28 -9.82 13.97
CA ILE A 263 -13.75 -9.15 15.17
C ILE A 263 -14.68 -9.36 16.36
N TYR A 264 -15.99 -9.19 16.15
CA TYR A 264 -17.00 -9.37 17.21
C TYR A 264 -16.97 -10.77 17.81
N SER A 265 -16.86 -11.79 16.95
CA SER A 265 -16.86 -13.18 17.39
C SER A 265 -15.57 -13.63 18.08
N THR A 266 -14.44 -12.95 17.82
CA THR A 266 -13.12 -13.42 18.24
C THR A 266 -12.45 -12.55 19.30
N MET A 267 -12.47 -11.22 19.16
CA MET A 267 -11.63 -10.33 19.96
C MET A 267 -12.32 -9.03 20.41
N TYR A 268 -13.65 -8.99 20.29
CA TYR A 268 -14.38 -7.79 20.74
C TYR A 268 -14.38 -7.69 22.27
N VAL A 269 -14.07 -6.49 22.76
CA VAL A 269 -14.02 -6.12 24.18
C VAL A 269 -14.80 -4.83 24.37
N ALA A 270 -15.99 -4.92 25.00
CA ALA A 270 -16.91 -3.81 25.11
C ALA A 270 -16.32 -2.57 25.81
N GLU A 271 -15.40 -2.77 26.75
CA GLU A 271 -14.69 -1.71 27.48
C GLU A 271 -13.70 -0.93 26.59
N LEU A 272 -13.29 -1.49 25.44
CA LEU A 272 -12.39 -0.83 24.47
C LEU A 272 -13.14 -0.10 23.36
N ARG A 273 -14.42 0.11 23.50
CA ARG A 273 -15.23 0.85 22.54
C ARG A 273 -14.66 2.25 22.29
N ASP A 274 -14.53 2.65 21.01
CA ASP A 274 -14.14 4.01 20.68
C ASP A 274 -15.20 5.02 21.13
N THR A 275 -14.88 5.76 22.18
CA THR A 275 -15.77 6.78 22.77
C THR A 275 -15.70 8.11 22.03
N LYS A 276 -14.75 8.27 21.10
CA LYS A 276 -14.63 9.47 20.25
C LYS A 276 -15.40 9.23 18.97
N ASP A 277 -15.96 10.28 18.44
CA ASP A 277 -16.67 10.24 17.16
C ASP A 277 -15.66 10.17 15.98
N ARG A 278 -14.90 9.07 15.91
CA ARG A 278 -13.95 8.79 14.85
C ARG A 278 -14.47 7.73 13.91
N CYS A 279 -13.89 7.71 12.74
CA CYS A 279 -14.19 6.73 11.68
C CYS A 279 -12.91 6.46 10.89
N PHE A 280 -13.01 5.76 9.78
CA PHE A 280 -11.93 5.75 8.79
C PHE A 280 -11.82 7.13 8.14
N ASP A 281 -10.98 8.01 8.69
CA ASP A 281 -10.78 9.37 8.19
C ASP A 281 -10.45 9.39 6.69
N PHE A 282 -9.70 8.39 6.27
CA PHE A 282 -9.35 8.15 4.88
C PHE A 282 -10.57 8.07 3.95
N LEU A 283 -11.68 7.45 4.39
CA LEU A 283 -12.90 7.31 3.60
C LEU A 283 -13.89 8.44 3.83
N THR A 284 -14.04 8.89 5.07
CA THR A 284 -15.07 9.87 5.42
C THR A 284 -14.81 11.27 4.92
N GLN A 285 -13.55 11.60 4.71
CA GLN A 285 -13.20 12.91 4.17
C GLN A 285 -13.51 13.05 2.68
N TYR A 286 -13.55 11.93 1.92
CA TYR A 286 -13.45 12.01 0.48
C TYR A 286 -14.37 11.07 -0.31
N SER A 287 -15.06 10.15 0.33
CA SER A 287 -15.80 9.12 -0.40
C SER A 287 -17.14 9.57 -0.96
N GLY A 288 -17.63 10.75 -0.64
CA GLY A 288 -18.98 11.14 -1.02
C GLY A 288 -20.08 10.23 -0.46
N VAL A 289 -19.66 9.13 0.21
CA VAL A 289 -20.55 8.17 0.82
C VAL A 289 -21.39 8.89 1.83
N GLY A 290 -22.60 9.14 1.44
CA GLY A 290 -23.74 9.44 2.25
C GLY A 290 -23.48 10.03 3.56
N SER A 291 -22.57 10.87 3.59
CA SER A 291 -22.33 11.53 4.80
C SER A 291 -23.38 12.60 4.93
N SER A 292 -24.25 12.42 5.84
CA SER A 292 -24.73 13.51 6.66
C SER A 292 -23.56 14.34 7.24
N HIS A 293 -22.33 13.94 6.97
CA HIS A 293 -21.13 14.69 7.29
C HIS A 293 -21.01 15.89 6.35
N PRO A 294 -20.99 17.11 6.89
CA PRO A 294 -20.80 18.34 6.10
C PRO A 294 -19.49 18.36 5.29
N MET A 295 -18.57 17.42 5.54
CA MET A 295 -17.28 17.31 4.84
C MET A 295 -17.34 16.58 3.49
N THR A 296 -18.43 15.95 3.13
CA THR A 296 -18.63 15.39 1.79
C THR A 296 -18.95 16.43 0.74
N ARG A 297 -19.23 17.64 1.11
CA ARG A 297 -19.22 18.78 0.25
C ARG A 297 -17.91 19.57 0.41
N TYR A 298 -16.78 18.95 0.22
CA TYR A 298 -15.72 19.72 -0.37
C TYR A 298 -16.21 20.08 -1.75
N ASP A 299 -16.45 21.38 -1.91
CA ASP A 299 -16.62 21.96 -3.20
C ASP A 299 -15.34 21.64 -3.97
N LEU A 300 -15.40 20.60 -4.83
CA LEU A 300 -14.27 20.17 -5.65
C LEU A 300 -13.79 21.29 -6.57
N SER A 301 -14.59 22.37 -6.74
CA SER A 301 -14.18 23.60 -7.41
C SER A 301 -13.10 24.36 -6.65
N VAL A 302 -12.94 24.15 -5.35
CA VAL A 302 -11.86 24.73 -4.52
C VAL A 302 -10.62 23.83 -4.56
N PHE A 303 -10.78 22.55 -4.77
CA PHE A 303 -9.73 21.58 -5.08
C PHE A 303 -9.78 21.28 -6.57
N GLU A 304 -9.41 22.22 -7.40
CA GLU A 304 -8.87 21.79 -8.68
C GLU A 304 -7.71 20.85 -8.34
N PRO A 305 -7.80 19.55 -8.71
CA PRO A 305 -6.68 18.63 -8.53
C PRO A 305 -5.60 19.14 -9.46
N ASN A 306 -4.87 20.12 -8.99
CA ASN A 306 -3.68 20.54 -9.66
C ASN A 306 -2.63 19.48 -9.32
N PRO A 307 -2.41 18.46 -10.19
CA PRO A 307 -1.37 17.49 -9.97
C PRO A 307 0.01 18.17 -9.93
N TYR A 308 0.00 19.47 -10.09
CA TYR A 308 1.14 20.38 -10.17
C TYR A 308 1.11 21.44 -9.06
N SER A 309 0.32 21.25 -7.99
CA SER A 309 0.40 22.13 -6.84
C SER A 309 1.84 22.12 -6.29
N ASP A 310 2.53 23.24 -6.47
CA ASP A 310 3.88 23.45 -5.94
C ASP A 310 3.86 23.92 -4.48
N LYS A 311 2.71 23.82 -3.80
CA LYS A 311 2.60 24.24 -2.41
C LYS A 311 3.18 23.17 -1.51
N TYR A 312 4.26 23.50 -0.87
CA TYR A 312 4.83 22.80 0.27
C TYR A 312 4.56 23.64 1.51
N ASP A 313 3.74 23.11 2.41
CA ASP A 313 3.50 23.77 3.67
C ASP A 313 4.65 23.43 4.62
N TYR A 314 5.37 24.43 5.03
CA TYR A 314 6.37 24.32 6.09
C TYR A 314 5.66 24.53 7.42
N ALA A 315 6.04 23.76 8.42
CA ALA A 315 5.59 24.03 9.77
C ALA A 315 6.24 25.35 10.24
N GLU A 316 5.46 26.43 10.24
CA GLU A 316 5.92 27.74 10.70
C GLU A 316 6.03 27.83 12.24
N ASP A 317 5.51 26.87 12.97
CA ASP A 317 5.43 26.88 14.43
C ASP A 317 6.68 26.39 15.13
N VAL A 318 7.83 26.94 14.76
CA VAL A 318 9.06 26.65 15.47
C VAL A 318 9.47 27.91 16.23
N HIS A 319 9.35 27.86 17.54
CA HIS A 319 9.49 28.99 18.44
C HIS A 319 10.92 29.49 18.64
N SER A 320 11.93 28.84 18.06
CA SER A 320 13.30 29.32 18.08
C SER A 320 14.04 29.01 16.77
N GLU A 321 15.01 29.82 16.43
CA GLU A 321 15.89 29.60 15.26
C GLU A 321 16.68 28.28 15.36
N ASP A 322 16.81 27.72 16.55
CA ASP A 322 17.60 26.51 16.82
C ASP A 322 16.76 25.23 16.89
N ASP A 323 15.41 25.35 17.03
CA ASP A 323 14.50 24.19 17.22
C ASP A 323 13.71 23.81 15.96
N LYS A 324 14.37 23.77 14.83
CA LYS A 324 13.72 23.42 13.55
C LYS A 324 13.57 21.91 13.42
N ILE A 325 12.52 21.38 14.00
CA ILE A 325 12.14 19.97 13.91
C ILE A 325 11.27 19.74 12.67
N GLY A 326 11.91 19.29 11.60
CA GLY A 326 11.27 18.68 10.45
C GLY A 326 10.49 19.63 9.52
N PHE A 327 10.82 19.58 8.24
CA PHE A 327 10.00 20.20 7.21
C PHE A 327 8.80 19.32 6.91
N MET A 328 7.61 19.86 7.10
CA MET A 328 6.37 19.22 6.67
C MET A 328 6.08 19.63 5.22
N TYR A 329 5.51 18.72 4.46
CA TYR A 329 4.98 19.00 3.12
C TYR A 329 3.58 18.43 2.98
N ASN A 330 2.82 19.03 2.10
CA ASN A 330 1.51 18.58 1.67
C ASN A 330 1.42 18.68 0.16
N ILE A 331 1.10 17.59 -0.52
CA ILE A 331 0.98 17.55 -1.97
C ILE A 331 -0.27 16.80 -2.39
N SER A 332 -0.94 17.31 -3.40
CA SER A 332 -2.07 16.65 -4.05
C SER A 332 -1.66 16.18 -5.46
N TYR A 333 -2.05 14.98 -5.83
CA TYR A 333 -1.82 14.42 -7.15
C TYR A 333 -2.89 13.39 -7.51
N THR A 334 -3.00 13.10 -8.80
CA THR A 334 -3.91 12.07 -9.31
C THR A 334 -3.13 10.80 -9.61
N ALA A 335 -3.60 9.66 -9.10
CA ALA A 335 -3.01 8.35 -9.36
C ALA A 335 -4.06 7.24 -9.27
N SER A 336 -3.71 6.05 -9.73
CA SER A 336 -4.60 4.89 -9.72
C SER A 336 -4.78 4.27 -8.33
N PHE A 337 -5.82 3.46 -8.15
CA PHE A 337 -5.96 2.59 -6.97
C PHE A 337 -4.74 1.68 -6.77
N ALA A 338 -4.14 1.20 -7.86
CA ALA A 338 -2.95 0.37 -7.78
C ALA A 338 -1.74 1.13 -7.21
N GLN A 339 -1.64 2.44 -7.46
CA GLN A 339 -0.59 3.30 -6.93
C GLN A 339 -0.78 3.55 -5.43
N ILE A 340 -1.97 4.00 -4.99
CA ILE A 340 -2.22 4.30 -3.58
C ILE A 340 -2.01 3.07 -2.71
N ALA A 341 -2.41 1.88 -3.17
CA ALA A 341 -2.17 0.62 -2.50
C ALA A 341 -0.68 0.32 -2.21
N GLN A 342 0.23 0.92 -2.97
CA GLN A 342 1.67 0.83 -2.71
C GLN A 342 2.19 2.00 -1.89
N ALA A 343 1.60 3.18 -2.06
CA ALA A 343 2.01 4.39 -1.34
C ALA A 343 1.75 4.25 0.17
N GLU A 344 0.61 3.77 0.58
CA GLU A 344 0.22 3.57 1.99
C GLU A 344 1.10 2.59 2.76
N ARG A 345 1.87 1.76 2.06
CA ARG A 345 2.89 0.92 2.71
C ARG A 345 3.99 1.75 3.40
N HIS A 346 4.07 3.05 3.13
CA HIS A 346 4.92 4.01 3.85
C HIS A 346 4.14 4.60 5.02
N ARG A 347 4.02 3.86 6.11
CA ARG A 347 3.25 4.19 7.32
C ARG A 347 3.68 5.46 8.04
N THR A 348 4.83 6.01 7.68
CA THR A 348 5.36 7.27 8.23
C THR A 348 4.84 8.52 7.54
N LEU A 349 4.18 8.34 6.39
CA LEU A 349 3.46 9.37 5.66
C LEU A 349 1.95 9.16 5.84
N LYS A 350 1.18 10.24 5.71
CA LYS A 350 -0.29 10.19 5.72
C LYS A 350 -0.81 10.35 4.32
N TYR A 351 -1.82 9.57 3.98
CA TYR A 351 -2.50 9.62 2.70
C TYR A 351 -3.99 9.80 2.91
N TYR A 352 -4.61 10.58 2.04
CA TYR A 352 -6.05 10.71 1.94
C TYR A 352 -6.44 10.52 0.48
N MET A 353 -7.55 9.84 0.24
CA MET A 353 -8.02 9.51 -1.09
C MET A 353 -9.37 10.17 -1.35
N MET A 354 -9.46 10.93 -2.43
CA MET A 354 -10.72 11.50 -2.92
C MET A 354 -11.18 10.72 -4.13
N CYS A 355 -12.30 10.03 -3.99
CA CYS A 355 -12.95 9.33 -5.07
C CYS A 355 -14.05 10.22 -5.66
N ASN A 356 -13.86 10.70 -6.88
CA ASN A 356 -14.88 11.48 -7.57
C ASN A 356 -15.63 10.59 -8.58
N PHE A 357 -16.53 9.78 -8.06
CA PHE A 357 -17.37 8.89 -8.88
C PHE A 357 -18.57 9.60 -9.52
N GLY A 358 -18.77 10.90 -9.29
CA GLY A 358 -19.86 11.69 -9.86
C GLY A 358 -19.50 12.45 -11.13
N ILE A 359 -18.29 12.28 -11.65
CA ILE A 359 -17.89 12.85 -12.94
C ILE A 359 -18.42 11.96 -14.08
N PRO A 360 -18.89 12.54 -15.20
CA PRO A 360 -19.48 11.77 -16.29
C PRO A 360 -18.56 10.70 -16.89
N HIS A 361 -17.25 10.80 -16.67
CA HIS A 361 -16.28 9.84 -17.17
C HIS A 361 -15.17 9.61 -16.12
N LEU A 362 -14.97 8.35 -15.72
CA LEU A 362 -13.79 7.98 -14.94
C LEU A 362 -12.53 8.17 -15.78
N ASP A 363 -11.48 8.63 -15.14
CA ASP A 363 -10.15 8.70 -15.75
C ASP A 363 -9.32 7.48 -15.35
N PHE A 364 -8.50 6.97 -16.26
CA PHE A 364 -7.75 5.73 -16.08
C PHE A 364 -6.26 5.95 -16.29
N PHE A 365 -5.48 5.19 -15.56
CA PHE A 365 -4.04 5.13 -15.78
C PHE A 365 -3.73 4.38 -17.08
N VAL A 366 -2.86 4.98 -17.90
CA VAL A 366 -2.33 4.37 -19.13
C VAL A 366 -0.88 3.96 -18.88
N PRO A 367 -0.55 2.66 -18.96
CA PRO A 367 0.84 2.23 -18.85
C PRO A 367 1.74 2.84 -19.93
N PRO A 368 2.97 3.28 -19.59
CA PRO A 368 3.81 4.03 -20.53
C PRO A 368 4.19 3.25 -21.79
N MET A 369 4.25 1.92 -21.71
CA MET A 369 4.60 1.07 -22.86
C MET A 369 3.55 1.06 -23.98
N ILE A 370 2.33 1.51 -23.69
CA ILE A 370 1.25 1.62 -24.69
C ILE A 370 0.84 3.07 -24.95
N HIS A 371 1.34 4.02 -24.15
CA HIS A 371 1.04 5.44 -24.33
C HIS A 371 1.51 5.94 -25.70
N GLY A 372 0.63 6.66 -26.41
CA GLY A 372 0.90 7.15 -27.76
C GLY A 372 0.91 6.07 -28.85
N THR A 373 0.43 4.86 -28.58
CA THR A 373 0.26 3.78 -29.54
C THR A 373 -1.22 3.50 -29.79
N ASP A 374 -1.54 2.69 -30.81
CA ASP A 374 -2.92 2.27 -31.10
C ASP A 374 -3.54 1.49 -29.92
N TYR A 375 -2.72 0.82 -29.11
CA TYR A 375 -3.17 0.11 -27.93
C TYR A 375 -3.70 1.03 -26.82
N GLU A 376 -3.36 2.30 -26.81
CA GLU A 376 -3.87 3.24 -25.79
C GLU A 376 -5.39 3.39 -25.89
N GLN A 377 -5.92 3.56 -27.11
CA GLN A 377 -7.35 3.69 -27.33
C GLN A 377 -8.10 2.39 -27.00
N GLU A 378 -7.52 1.25 -27.35
CA GLU A 378 -8.07 -0.06 -27.00
C GLU A 378 -8.11 -0.27 -25.49
N TRP A 379 -7.01 0.11 -24.77
CA TRP A 379 -6.92 0.06 -23.33
C TRP A 379 -8.01 0.88 -22.64
N LEU A 380 -8.18 2.13 -23.05
CA LEU A 380 -9.19 3.03 -22.50
C LEU A 380 -10.61 2.54 -22.80
N SER A 381 -10.84 1.98 -23.98
CA SER A 381 -12.13 1.37 -24.34
C SER A 381 -12.44 0.15 -23.43
N ASP A 382 -11.48 -0.73 -23.24
CA ASP A 382 -11.64 -1.90 -22.38
C ASP A 382 -11.90 -1.50 -20.93
N LEU A 383 -11.15 -0.53 -20.38
CA LEU A 383 -11.38 -0.02 -19.03
C LEU A 383 -12.72 0.67 -18.88
N THR A 384 -13.16 1.41 -19.89
CA THR A 384 -14.49 2.01 -19.90
C THR A 384 -15.57 0.94 -19.86
N SER A 385 -15.36 -0.18 -20.57
CA SER A 385 -16.29 -1.30 -20.56
C SER A 385 -16.44 -1.98 -19.19
N VAL A 386 -15.50 -1.84 -18.29
CA VAL A 386 -15.50 -2.38 -16.91
C VAL A 386 -15.51 -1.27 -15.85
N SER A 387 -15.85 -0.04 -16.21
CA SER A 387 -15.91 1.09 -15.28
C SER A 387 -16.87 0.86 -14.11
N ASP A 388 -17.95 0.13 -14.37
CA ASP A 388 -18.98 -0.24 -13.40
C ASP A 388 -18.48 -1.07 -12.20
N ILE A 389 -17.36 -1.74 -12.34
CA ILE A 389 -16.72 -2.52 -11.25
C ILE A 389 -15.44 -1.87 -10.70
N LEU A 390 -15.16 -0.63 -11.06
CA LEU A 390 -14.01 0.14 -10.58
C LEU A 390 -12.67 -0.59 -10.74
N PRO A 391 -12.13 -0.65 -11.98
CA PRO A 391 -10.83 -1.29 -12.22
C PRO A 391 -9.70 -0.57 -11.46
N GLN A 392 -8.66 -1.29 -11.10
CA GLN A 392 -7.52 -0.73 -10.35
C GLN A 392 -6.79 0.40 -11.09
N ALA A 393 -7.00 0.53 -12.41
CA ALA A 393 -6.53 1.65 -13.22
C ALA A 393 -7.27 2.96 -12.94
N THR A 394 -8.45 2.93 -12.29
CA THR A 394 -9.24 4.13 -12.01
C THR A 394 -8.42 5.12 -11.20
N LYS A 395 -8.30 6.34 -11.71
CA LYS A 395 -7.59 7.41 -11.04
C LYS A 395 -8.44 8.06 -9.96
N VAL A 396 -7.79 8.35 -8.86
CA VAL A 396 -8.33 9.06 -7.70
C VAL A 396 -7.40 10.19 -7.33
N VAL A 397 -7.91 11.22 -6.66
CA VAL A 397 -7.06 12.29 -6.12
C VAL A 397 -6.49 11.81 -4.79
N ILE A 398 -5.20 11.96 -4.64
CA ILE A 398 -4.47 11.57 -3.43
C ILE A 398 -3.84 12.82 -2.83
N ILE A 399 -4.06 13.01 -1.54
CA ILE A 399 -3.32 13.98 -0.74
C ILE A 399 -2.31 13.21 0.08
N GLU A 400 -1.05 13.58 -0.03
CA GLU A 400 0.07 13.01 0.70
C GLU A 400 0.71 14.07 1.57
N THR A 401 0.89 13.77 2.86
CA THR A 401 1.50 14.69 3.80
C THR A 401 2.51 13.98 4.70
N GLY A 402 3.57 14.67 5.08
CA GLY A 402 4.60 14.17 5.97
C GLY A 402 5.79 15.10 6.06
N ASP A 403 6.83 14.64 6.74
CA ASP A 403 8.10 15.35 6.85
C ASP A 403 9.13 14.87 5.83
N ILE A 404 10.18 15.68 5.63
CA ILE A 404 11.23 15.39 4.65
C ILE A 404 11.97 14.08 4.93
N ALA A 405 12.19 13.73 6.20
CA ALA A 405 12.92 12.49 6.55
C ALA A 405 12.11 11.25 6.14
N ASN A 406 10.82 11.27 6.37
CA ASN A 406 9.89 10.23 5.96
C ASN A 406 9.71 10.19 4.44
N PHE A 407 9.74 11.34 3.78
CA PHE A 407 9.72 11.40 2.32
C PHE A 407 11.02 10.82 1.71
N VAL A 408 12.18 11.10 2.29
CA VAL A 408 13.46 10.47 1.88
C VAL A 408 13.39 8.94 2.05
N LEU A 409 12.78 8.45 3.13
CA LEU A 409 12.55 7.02 3.32
C LEU A 409 11.68 6.43 2.21
N LYS A 410 10.60 7.11 1.82
CA LYS A 410 9.78 6.73 0.66
C LYS A 410 10.60 6.71 -0.63
N CYS A 411 11.41 7.73 -0.88
CA CYS A 411 12.29 7.80 -2.04
C CYS A 411 13.23 6.58 -2.12
N LYS A 412 13.82 6.16 -1.00
CA LYS A 412 14.70 4.98 -0.94
C LYS A 412 14.04 3.71 -1.46
N GLU A 413 12.75 3.57 -1.23
CA GLU A 413 12.01 2.37 -1.63
C GLU A 413 11.32 2.52 -2.99
N ARG A 414 10.89 3.71 -3.35
CA ARG A 414 10.04 3.94 -4.53
C ARG A 414 10.80 4.45 -5.74
N LEU A 415 11.99 5.01 -5.56
CA LEU A 415 12.90 5.29 -6.68
C LEU A 415 13.80 4.09 -7.00
N CYS A 416 13.54 2.94 -6.42
CA CYS A 416 14.18 1.67 -6.71
C CYS A 416 13.57 1.03 -7.97
N GLY A 417 14.38 0.41 -8.83
CA GLY A 417 13.90 -0.31 -10.02
C GLY A 417 12.94 -1.48 -9.74
N ARG A 418 12.74 -1.87 -8.48
CA ARG A 418 11.72 -2.83 -8.05
C ARG A 418 10.35 -2.19 -7.77
N ALA A 419 10.25 -0.87 -7.70
CA ALA A 419 8.98 -0.20 -7.56
C ALA A 419 8.19 -0.28 -8.86
N GLN A 420 6.87 -0.22 -8.79
CA GLN A 420 6.04 -0.09 -9.99
C GLN A 420 6.29 1.27 -10.64
N TRP A 421 6.20 1.32 -11.95
CA TRP A 421 6.52 2.53 -12.71
C TRP A 421 5.71 3.75 -12.24
N GLU A 422 4.42 3.61 -12.05
CA GLU A 422 3.54 4.71 -11.68
C GLU A 422 3.94 5.39 -10.37
N ILE A 423 4.16 4.61 -9.30
CA ILE A 423 4.59 5.17 -8.01
C ILE A 423 6.03 5.70 -8.07
N MET A 424 6.89 5.08 -8.85
CA MET A 424 8.25 5.57 -9.07
C MET A 424 8.23 6.93 -9.77
N HIS A 425 7.44 7.05 -10.83
CA HIS A 425 7.28 8.29 -11.58
C HIS A 425 6.69 9.40 -10.70
N GLN A 426 5.60 9.13 -9.99
CA GLN A 426 4.98 10.08 -9.07
C GLN A 426 5.94 10.53 -7.96
N THR A 427 6.68 9.60 -7.35
CA THR A 427 7.68 9.94 -6.33
C THR A 427 8.79 10.82 -6.91
N THR A 428 9.22 10.57 -8.16
CA THR A 428 10.20 11.39 -8.86
C THR A 428 9.68 12.81 -9.06
N LEU A 429 8.44 12.98 -9.51
CA LEU A 429 7.82 14.30 -9.69
C LEU A 429 7.71 15.05 -8.37
N THR A 430 7.27 14.39 -7.31
CA THR A 430 7.19 14.98 -5.96
C THR A 430 8.57 15.42 -5.48
N ALA A 431 9.60 14.58 -5.64
CA ALA A 431 10.96 14.93 -5.25
C ALA A 431 11.50 16.15 -6.00
N LYS A 432 11.26 16.22 -7.32
CA LYS A 432 11.65 17.38 -8.13
C LYS A 432 11.01 18.69 -7.67
N ARG A 433 9.72 18.64 -7.34
CA ARG A 433 8.97 19.79 -6.84
C ARG A 433 9.46 20.22 -5.48
N PHE A 434 9.69 19.25 -4.59
CA PHE A 434 10.19 19.52 -3.25
C PHE A 434 11.56 20.20 -3.30
N ILE A 435 12.49 19.69 -4.11
CA ILE A 435 13.80 20.32 -4.33
C ILE A 435 13.64 21.75 -4.85
N LYS A 436 12.78 21.97 -5.85
CA LYS A 436 12.53 23.30 -6.41
C LYS A 436 11.98 24.27 -5.36
N ALA A 437 11.05 23.81 -4.50
CA ALA A 437 10.52 24.63 -3.43
C ALA A 437 11.58 24.98 -2.38
N LEU A 438 12.39 24.01 -1.95
CA LEU A 438 13.50 24.25 -1.03
C LEU A 438 14.51 25.26 -1.58
N GLN A 439 14.81 25.21 -2.88
CA GLN A 439 15.70 26.16 -3.55
C GLN A 439 15.11 27.56 -3.63
N ALA A 440 13.81 27.66 -3.94
CA ALA A 440 13.11 28.93 -4.03
C ALA A 440 13.06 29.69 -2.68
N ASP A 441 12.96 28.95 -1.58
CA ASP A 441 12.83 29.49 -0.23
C ASP A 441 14.18 29.64 0.49
N GLU A 442 15.30 29.43 -0.22
CA GLU A 442 16.66 29.46 0.36
C GLU A 442 16.87 28.49 1.53
N LEU A 443 16.01 27.45 1.64
CA LEU A 443 16.01 26.49 2.72
C LEU A 443 16.94 25.29 2.50
N GLU A 444 17.74 25.29 1.44
CA GLU A 444 18.66 24.20 1.13
C GLU A 444 19.64 23.90 2.28
N SER A 445 20.05 24.93 3.03
CA SER A 445 20.96 24.75 4.17
C SER A 445 20.33 23.90 5.29
N PHE A 446 19.03 24.01 5.47
CA PHE A 446 18.24 23.24 6.45
C PHE A 446 18.03 21.81 6.04
N ALA A 447 17.66 21.62 4.78
CA ALA A 447 17.46 20.31 4.20
C ALA A 447 18.80 19.64 3.84
N LYS A 448 19.94 20.28 4.11
CA LYS A 448 21.26 19.81 3.69
C LYS A 448 21.55 18.33 3.98
N PRO A 449 21.15 17.73 5.11
CA PRO A 449 21.33 16.31 5.34
C PRO A 449 20.53 15.44 4.35
N TYR A 450 19.39 15.91 3.88
CA TYR A 450 18.46 15.19 3.01
C TYR A 450 18.50 15.69 1.56
N ALA A 451 18.83 16.97 1.34
CA ALA A 451 18.86 17.58 0.02
C ALA A 451 19.84 16.87 -0.93
N LYS A 452 21.01 16.45 -0.43
CA LYS A 452 21.96 15.67 -1.21
C LYS A 452 21.39 14.34 -1.65
N GLU A 453 20.67 13.65 -0.78
CA GLU A 453 20.02 12.38 -1.09
C GLU A 453 18.89 12.56 -2.07
N LEU A 454 18.05 13.59 -1.90
CA LEU A 454 16.97 13.92 -2.83
C LEU A 454 17.51 14.35 -4.19
N CYS A 455 18.47 15.27 -4.23
CA CYS A 455 19.05 15.76 -5.49
C CYS A 455 19.74 14.63 -6.26
N SER A 456 20.49 13.78 -5.62
CA SER A 456 21.18 12.68 -6.29
C SER A 456 20.21 11.62 -6.84
N SER A 457 19.08 11.39 -6.19
CA SER A 457 18.06 10.45 -6.66
C SER A 457 17.31 10.97 -7.90
N VAL A 458 17.19 12.29 -8.05
CA VAL A 458 16.40 12.93 -9.11
C VAL A 458 17.24 13.34 -10.30
N THR A 459 18.48 13.74 -10.09
CA THR A 459 19.36 14.23 -11.16
C THR A 459 20.05 13.13 -11.95
N GLY A 460 19.89 11.86 -11.56
CA GLY A 460 20.52 10.74 -12.25
C GLY A 460 22.06 10.72 -12.15
N VAL A 461 22.63 11.55 -11.30
CA VAL A 461 24.09 11.68 -11.13
C VAL A 461 24.70 10.44 -10.51
N THR A 462 23.88 9.57 -9.92
CA THR A 462 24.37 8.35 -9.31
C THR A 462 23.92 7.12 -10.07
N THR A 463 24.90 6.43 -10.58
CA THR A 463 24.76 5.13 -11.24
C THR A 463 24.32 3.99 -10.31
N LYS A 464 24.30 4.26 -9.02
CA LYS A 464 23.63 3.45 -8.00
C LYS A 464 22.77 4.45 -7.25
N CYS A 465 21.47 4.25 -7.26
CA CYS A 465 20.60 4.97 -6.37
C CYS A 465 21.31 5.05 -5.01
N GLN A 466 21.78 6.24 -4.59
CA GLN A 466 22.44 6.40 -3.28
C GLN A 466 21.49 6.03 -2.16
N LEU A 467 20.21 5.99 -2.49
CA LEU A 467 19.12 5.54 -1.65
C LEU A 467 18.91 4.03 -1.71
N CYS A 468 19.62 3.32 -2.60
CA CYS A 468 19.51 1.86 -2.71
C CYS A 468 20.08 1.21 -1.45
N HIS A 469 19.27 0.36 -0.83
CA HIS A 469 19.66 -0.41 0.36
C HIS A 469 20.79 -1.44 0.12
N GLY A 470 21.41 -1.42 -1.08
CA GLY A 470 22.51 -2.33 -1.41
C GLY A 470 22.06 -3.78 -1.49
N CYS A 471 20.94 -4.07 -2.17
CA CYS A 471 20.54 -5.44 -2.44
C CYS A 471 21.74 -6.21 -2.99
N LYS A 472 22.12 -7.30 -2.35
CA LYS A 472 23.18 -8.21 -2.85
C LYS A 472 22.77 -8.91 -4.16
N GLU A 473 21.47 -8.89 -4.48
CA GLU A 473 20.93 -9.42 -5.71
C GLU A 473 21.07 -8.41 -6.84
N ASN A 474 21.39 -8.88 -8.04
CA ASN A 474 21.41 -8.04 -9.23
C ASN A 474 20.03 -7.40 -9.42
N CYS A 475 19.97 -6.08 -9.50
CA CYS A 475 18.76 -5.36 -9.88
C CYS A 475 18.38 -5.77 -11.31
N MET A 476 17.14 -6.19 -11.53
CA MET A 476 16.67 -6.59 -12.86
C MET A 476 16.73 -5.45 -13.87
N PHE A 477 16.69 -4.21 -13.39
CA PHE A 477 16.61 -3.01 -14.22
C PHE A 477 17.93 -2.23 -14.28
N GLY A 478 18.92 -2.54 -13.45
CA GLY A 478 20.07 -1.67 -13.28
C GLY A 478 19.72 -0.35 -12.58
N ALA A 479 20.67 0.24 -11.89
CA ALA A 479 20.42 1.50 -11.14
C ALA A 479 20.22 2.72 -12.06
N LYS A 480 20.79 2.70 -13.28
CA LYS A 480 20.58 3.75 -14.29
C LYS A 480 19.19 3.71 -14.90
N GLU A 481 18.61 2.55 -15.03
CA GLU A 481 17.35 2.32 -15.72
C GLU A 481 16.14 2.63 -14.84
N ALA A 482 16.30 2.72 -13.51
CA ALA A 482 15.19 3.03 -12.61
C ALA A 482 14.53 4.37 -12.92
N LEU A 483 15.32 5.41 -13.23
CA LEU A 483 14.83 6.75 -13.56
C LEU A 483 14.42 6.90 -15.03
N THR A 484 14.87 6.01 -15.90
CA THR A 484 14.56 6.00 -17.34
C THR A 484 13.69 4.81 -17.74
N ARG A 485 13.17 4.10 -16.75
CA ARG A 485 12.31 2.94 -16.95
C ARG A 485 11.05 3.33 -17.74
N LEU A 486 10.79 2.59 -18.82
CA LEU A 486 9.66 2.82 -19.72
C LEU A 486 8.43 1.95 -19.40
N PHE A 487 8.55 1.01 -18.43
CA PHE A 487 7.48 0.09 -18.06
C PHE A 487 7.65 -0.46 -16.64
#